data_ede24fbef8b3491bdf349b6d5ff90e65
#
_entry.id   ede24fbef8b3491bdf349b6d5ff90e65
#
_cell.length_a   1.000
_cell.length_b   1.000
_cell.length_c   1.000
_cell.angle_alpha   90.00
_cell.angle_beta   90.00
_cell.angle_gamma   90.00
#
_symmetry.space_group_name_H-M   'P 1'
#
loop_
_entity.id
_entity.type
_entity.pdbx_description
1 polymer ?
#
loop_
_entity_poly.entity_id
_entity_poly.type
_entity_poly.pdbx_seq_one_letter_code
_entity_poly.pdbx_strand_id
1 'polypeptide(L)'
;MANRYLLGFDVGSSSVKASLVNADSGKCVATAFFPEKEAPITAVKAGWAEQDPQMWWDNAKLSLKKIMADSGATAEEIKAIGISYQMHGLVCVDKNLKALRPSIIWCDSRAVPYGEKAFKDLGADQCLSHLLNSPGNFTAAKLAWVKENEPDLYNNIYKVMLPGDYIAMRLSGVANTTVSGLSEGMFWDFKNNQVAEFLMKYYGFDSSLIADIVPTFAEQSVVSAEAAAEMGLKAGTPITYRGGDQPNNALSLNVLEPGEIAATAGTSGVVYGVLGEVNYDKQSRVNTFAHVNHSADQTRLGVLLCINGTGILNAWTHRNITPEIGYAEMNDLAASVPIGSEGVTIIPFGNGAERVLENKEIGCSINGLNFNKHNKAHLVRAAQEGIVFSFCYGMEIMQQMGMDIKKIHAGKANMFLSPLFRDTLAGVSGATIELYDTDGSVGAAKGAGIGAGIYKDNKEAFATLDKLQVIEPDAAHRAEYQAAYAAWKETLKKNI
;
A
#
# COMPACT_ATOMS: atom_id res chain seq x y z
N MET A 1 35.87 9.15 7.88
CA MET A 1 35.31 7.77 7.82
C MET A 1 34.68 7.63 6.45
N ALA A 2 34.72 6.45 5.83
CA ALA A 2 33.99 6.21 4.60
C ALA A 2 32.47 6.30 4.88
N ASN A 3 31.72 6.87 3.93
CA ASN A 3 30.26 6.92 4.05
C ASN A 3 29.66 5.52 4.10
N ARG A 4 28.53 5.38 4.76
CA ARG A 4 27.72 4.15 4.80
C ARG A 4 26.33 4.47 4.28
N TYR A 5 25.94 3.82 3.21
CA TYR A 5 24.65 4.04 2.58
C TYR A 5 23.76 2.80 2.63
N LEU A 6 22.48 3.03 2.71
CA LEU A 6 21.40 2.05 2.57
C LEU A 6 20.68 2.33 1.25
N LEU A 7 20.54 1.32 0.41
CA LEU A 7 19.83 1.41 -0.86
C LEU A 7 18.40 0.86 -0.69
N GLY A 8 17.41 1.67 -1.04
CA GLY A 8 16.03 1.25 -1.09
C GLY A 8 15.46 1.34 -2.50
N PHE A 9 14.80 0.29 -2.94
CA PHE A 9 13.97 0.29 -4.15
C PHE A 9 12.49 0.33 -3.77
N ASP A 10 11.69 1.02 -4.58
CA ASP A 10 10.23 0.95 -4.55
C ASP A 10 9.72 0.62 -5.95
N VAL A 11 9.30 -0.63 -6.11
CA VAL A 11 8.93 -1.24 -7.40
C VAL A 11 7.43 -1.08 -7.62
N GLY A 12 7.03 0.11 -8.06
CA GLY A 12 5.63 0.41 -8.38
C GLY A 12 5.23 0.00 -9.80
N SER A 13 3.94 0.07 -10.10
CA SER A 13 3.41 -0.16 -11.45
C SER A 13 3.65 1.03 -12.40
N SER A 14 3.75 2.26 -11.88
CA SER A 14 4.01 3.44 -12.70
C SER A 14 5.50 3.68 -12.94
N SER A 15 6.35 3.32 -11.97
CA SER A 15 7.80 3.52 -12.03
C SER A 15 8.51 2.68 -10.98
N VAL A 16 9.82 2.52 -11.12
CA VAL A 16 10.69 2.01 -10.06
C VAL A 16 11.52 3.16 -9.54
N LYS A 17 11.38 3.45 -8.24
CA LYS A 17 12.16 4.47 -7.53
C LYS A 17 13.31 3.82 -6.79
N ALA A 18 14.47 4.51 -6.76
CA ALA A 18 15.58 4.16 -5.88
C ALA A 18 15.96 5.36 -5.02
N SER A 19 16.29 5.11 -3.76
CA SER A 19 16.82 6.11 -2.83
C SER A 19 18.05 5.60 -2.13
N LEU A 20 19.00 6.51 -1.92
CA LEU A 20 20.22 6.30 -1.15
C LEU A 20 20.11 7.06 0.16
N VAL A 21 20.11 6.34 1.28
CA VAL A 21 20.01 6.90 2.63
C VAL A 21 21.36 6.76 3.32
N ASN A 22 21.88 7.85 3.85
CA ASN A 22 23.07 7.79 4.68
C ASN A 22 22.74 7.13 6.01
N ALA A 23 23.40 6.01 6.33
CA ALA A 23 23.07 5.18 7.49
C ALA A 23 23.34 5.90 8.83
N ASP A 24 24.28 6.82 8.88
CA ASP A 24 24.66 7.51 10.11
C ASP A 24 23.74 8.70 10.42
N SER A 25 23.32 9.44 9.38
CA SER A 25 22.42 10.59 9.54
C SER A 25 20.95 10.24 9.35
N GLY A 26 20.62 9.07 8.79
CA GLY A 26 19.27 8.66 8.44
C GLY A 26 18.61 9.49 7.33
N LYS A 27 19.35 10.37 6.67
CA LYS A 27 18.85 11.29 5.63
C LYS A 27 18.99 10.69 4.24
N CYS A 28 17.98 10.89 3.40
CA CYS A 28 18.06 10.60 1.97
C CYS A 28 19.04 11.58 1.31
N VAL A 29 20.03 11.05 0.58
CA VAL A 29 21.08 11.86 -0.10
C VAL A 29 20.86 11.93 -1.60
N ALA A 30 20.17 10.95 -2.19
CA ALA A 30 19.80 10.95 -3.59
C ALA A 30 18.54 10.08 -3.80
N THR A 31 17.71 10.50 -4.74
CA THR A 31 16.54 9.73 -5.18
C THR A 31 16.34 9.92 -6.68
N ALA A 32 15.91 8.85 -7.36
CA ALA A 32 15.52 8.89 -8.76
C ALA A 32 14.49 7.81 -9.04
N PHE A 33 13.72 7.98 -10.11
CA PHE A 33 12.75 7.00 -10.57
C PHE A 33 12.76 6.91 -12.10
N PHE A 34 12.46 5.74 -12.61
CA PHE A 34 12.27 5.49 -14.03
C PHE A 34 11.09 4.55 -14.25
N PRO A 35 10.38 4.70 -15.41
CA PRO A 35 10.55 5.76 -16.39
C PRO A 35 10.09 7.12 -15.85
N GLU A 36 10.51 8.23 -16.46
CA GLU A 36 10.07 9.59 -16.09
C GLU A 36 8.58 9.83 -16.39
N LYS A 37 8.03 9.09 -17.33
CA LYS A 37 6.59 8.97 -17.58
C LYS A 37 6.09 7.63 -17.06
N GLU A 38 4.80 7.52 -16.78
CA GLU A 38 4.22 6.27 -16.30
C GLU A 38 4.58 5.07 -17.18
N ALA A 39 5.01 4.00 -16.54
CA ALA A 39 5.30 2.74 -17.22
C ALA A 39 4.01 2.17 -17.85
N PRO A 40 4.08 1.58 -19.04
CA PRO A 40 2.90 1.03 -19.68
C PRO A 40 2.35 -0.18 -18.94
N ILE A 41 1.02 -0.27 -18.89
CA ILE A 41 0.29 -1.46 -18.48
C ILE A 41 -0.34 -2.07 -19.74
N THR A 42 -0.09 -3.34 -19.98
CA THR A 42 -0.69 -4.07 -21.09
C THR A 42 -2.08 -4.57 -20.70
N ALA A 43 -3.11 -4.09 -21.38
CA ALA A 43 -4.50 -4.46 -21.16
C ALA A 43 -5.08 -5.06 -22.45
N VAL A 44 -4.86 -6.37 -22.67
CA VAL A 44 -5.32 -7.07 -23.89
C VAL A 44 -6.83 -7.24 -23.91
N LYS A 45 -7.47 -7.31 -22.74
CA LYS A 45 -8.93 -7.39 -22.56
C LYS A 45 -9.34 -6.43 -21.45
N ALA A 46 -10.60 -6.02 -21.45
CA ALA A 46 -11.16 -5.24 -20.33
C ALA A 46 -10.96 -5.96 -19.00
N GLY A 47 -10.47 -5.24 -17.99
CA GLY A 47 -10.15 -5.77 -16.67
C GLY A 47 -8.83 -6.54 -16.57
N TRP A 48 -8.08 -6.70 -17.66
CA TRP A 48 -6.74 -7.27 -17.63
C TRP A 48 -5.68 -6.19 -17.43
N ALA A 49 -4.64 -6.52 -16.68
CA ALA A 49 -3.50 -5.63 -16.45
C ALA A 49 -2.23 -6.46 -16.23
N GLU A 50 -1.29 -6.31 -17.14
CA GLU A 50 -0.01 -7.03 -17.11
C GLU A 50 1.18 -6.09 -17.28
N GLN A 51 2.31 -6.46 -16.69
CA GLN A 51 3.60 -5.80 -16.90
C GLN A 51 4.71 -6.83 -17.06
N ASP A 52 5.68 -6.55 -17.93
CA ASP A 52 6.88 -7.37 -18.05
C ASP A 52 7.78 -7.16 -16.81
N PRO A 53 8.10 -8.22 -16.04
CA PRO A 53 9.01 -8.12 -14.90
C PRO A 53 10.43 -7.64 -15.28
N GLN A 54 10.86 -7.86 -16.53
CA GLN A 54 12.14 -7.35 -17.02
C GLN A 54 12.16 -5.83 -17.06
N MET A 55 11.02 -5.17 -17.36
CA MET A 55 10.89 -3.71 -17.33
C MET A 55 11.15 -3.15 -15.92
N TRP A 56 10.70 -3.82 -14.86
CA TRP A 56 10.97 -3.38 -13.49
C TRP A 56 12.47 -3.45 -13.17
N TRP A 57 13.14 -4.52 -13.62
CA TRP A 57 14.57 -4.69 -13.45
C TRP A 57 15.36 -3.61 -14.19
N ASP A 58 15.00 -3.31 -15.44
CA ASP A 58 15.68 -2.30 -16.25
C ASP A 58 15.48 -0.90 -15.66
N ASN A 59 14.28 -0.58 -15.16
CA ASN A 59 14.01 0.67 -14.47
C ASN A 59 14.75 0.79 -13.12
N ALA A 60 14.86 -0.31 -12.35
CA ALA A 60 15.68 -0.35 -11.14
C ALA A 60 17.14 -0.03 -11.43
N LYS A 61 17.67 -0.58 -12.53
CA LYS A 61 19.03 -0.32 -13.03
C LYS A 61 19.26 1.14 -13.39
N LEU A 62 18.31 1.75 -14.12
CA LEU A 62 18.37 3.16 -14.49
C LEU A 62 18.28 4.07 -13.26
N SER A 63 17.38 3.78 -12.32
CA SER A 63 17.21 4.53 -11.08
C SER A 63 18.47 4.47 -10.23
N LEU A 64 19.04 3.28 -10.06
CA LEU A 64 20.30 3.10 -9.32
C LEU A 64 21.46 3.85 -9.98
N LYS A 65 21.64 3.72 -11.30
CA LYS A 65 22.69 4.43 -12.04
C LYS A 65 22.59 5.95 -11.84
N LYS A 66 21.38 6.49 -11.84
CA LYS A 66 21.12 7.92 -11.65
C LYS A 66 21.52 8.38 -10.25
N ILE A 67 21.04 7.69 -9.19
CA ILE A 67 21.36 8.10 -7.81
C ILE A 67 22.84 7.94 -7.47
N MET A 68 23.54 6.94 -8.03
CA MET A 68 25.00 6.79 -7.86
C MET A 68 25.75 7.93 -8.52
N ALA A 69 25.34 8.35 -9.72
CA ALA A 69 25.93 9.50 -10.41
C ALA A 69 25.68 10.82 -9.67
N ASP A 70 24.45 11.02 -9.15
CA ASP A 70 24.07 12.26 -8.48
C ASP A 70 24.72 12.41 -7.09
N SER A 71 24.91 11.30 -6.38
CA SER A 71 25.49 11.30 -5.03
C SER A 71 27.01 11.18 -5.01
N GLY A 72 27.60 10.66 -6.08
CA GLY A 72 29.03 10.30 -6.11
C GLY A 72 29.38 9.09 -5.22
N ALA A 73 28.36 8.35 -4.72
CA ALA A 73 28.58 7.17 -3.90
C ALA A 73 29.19 6.03 -4.70
N THR A 74 29.98 5.20 -4.04
CA THR A 74 30.60 3.99 -4.63
C THR A 74 29.82 2.73 -4.20
N ALA A 75 29.98 1.66 -4.96
CA ALA A 75 29.35 0.37 -4.64
C ALA A 75 29.79 -0.18 -3.27
N GLU A 76 31.02 0.09 -2.85
CA GLU A 76 31.59 -0.33 -1.56
C GLU A 76 30.92 0.37 -0.36
N GLU A 77 30.36 1.55 -0.57
CA GLU A 77 29.69 2.33 0.46
C GLU A 77 28.26 1.87 0.71
N ILE A 78 27.63 1.08 -0.19
CA ILE A 78 26.32 0.49 0.00
C ILE A 78 26.43 -0.72 0.94
N LYS A 79 25.75 -0.65 2.09
CA LYS A 79 25.88 -1.63 3.16
C LYS A 79 24.72 -2.63 3.23
N ALA A 80 23.54 -2.24 2.74
CA ALA A 80 22.37 -3.12 2.67
C ALA A 80 21.38 -2.62 1.63
N ILE A 81 20.53 -3.53 1.13
CA ILE A 81 19.49 -3.27 0.14
C ILE A 81 18.14 -3.69 0.69
N GLY A 82 17.13 -2.81 0.52
CA GLY A 82 15.73 -3.08 0.83
C GLY A 82 14.83 -2.87 -0.38
N ILE A 83 13.73 -3.61 -0.44
CA ILE A 83 12.81 -3.62 -1.58
C ILE A 83 11.38 -3.44 -1.08
N SER A 84 10.75 -2.35 -1.49
CA SER A 84 9.30 -2.15 -1.50
C SER A 84 8.77 -2.52 -2.87
N TYR A 85 7.53 -3.02 -2.95
CA TYR A 85 6.97 -3.45 -4.23
C TYR A 85 5.44 -3.38 -4.26
N GLN A 86 4.88 -3.17 -5.46
CA GLN A 86 3.44 -3.26 -5.71
C GLN A 86 2.90 -4.63 -5.27
N MET A 87 1.85 -4.63 -4.46
CA MET A 87 1.29 -5.82 -3.83
C MET A 87 0.55 -6.73 -4.83
N HIS A 88 0.31 -7.98 -4.43
CA HIS A 88 -0.60 -8.95 -5.06
C HIS A 88 -0.27 -9.36 -6.51
N GLY A 89 0.86 -8.94 -7.06
CA GLY A 89 1.31 -9.36 -8.38
C GLY A 89 1.64 -10.85 -8.43
N LEU A 90 1.50 -11.46 -9.59
CA LEU A 90 1.92 -12.85 -9.84
C LEU A 90 3.06 -12.86 -10.85
N VAL A 91 4.24 -13.29 -10.44
CA VAL A 91 5.38 -13.63 -11.31
C VAL A 91 5.61 -15.12 -11.26
N CYS A 92 5.61 -15.79 -12.42
CA CYS A 92 5.93 -17.21 -12.57
C CYS A 92 7.33 -17.35 -13.17
N VAL A 93 8.22 -18.10 -12.53
CA VAL A 93 9.57 -18.32 -13.04
C VAL A 93 9.85 -19.80 -13.31
N ASP A 94 10.69 -20.08 -14.29
CA ASP A 94 11.19 -21.43 -14.60
C ASP A 94 12.39 -21.83 -13.72
N LYS A 95 12.93 -23.03 -13.94
CA LYS A 95 14.11 -23.56 -13.22
C LYS A 95 15.39 -22.76 -13.48
N ASN A 96 15.43 -21.94 -14.51
CA ASN A 96 16.52 -21.01 -14.81
C ASN A 96 16.27 -19.62 -14.24
N LEU A 97 15.23 -19.45 -13.39
CA LEU A 97 14.80 -18.20 -12.76
C LEU A 97 14.37 -17.13 -13.77
N LYS A 98 13.92 -17.52 -14.95
CA LYS A 98 13.39 -16.62 -15.97
C LYS A 98 11.88 -16.52 -15.85
N ALA A 99 11.36 -15.30 -15.97
CA ALA A 99 9.92 -15.08 -16.01
C ALA A 99 9.32 -15.78 -17.26
N LEU A 100 8.28 -16.57 -17.03
CA LEU A 100 7.61 -17.35 -18.07
C LEU A 100 6.57 -16.54 -18.85
N ARG A 101 6.11 -15.44 -18.26
CA ARG A 101 5.10 -14.56 -18.82
C ARG A 101 5.15 -13.16 -18.18
N PRO A 102 4.49 -12.15 -18.77
CA PRO A 102 4.23 -10.89 -18.07
C PRO A 102 3.49 -11.15 -16.74
N SER A 103 3.83 -10.38 -15.73
CA SER A 103 3.18 -10.45 -14.42
C SER A 103 1.72 -9.97 -14.51
N ILE A 104 0.80 -10.73 -13.91
CA ILE A 104 -0.57 -10.27 -13.66
C ILE A 104 -0.50 -9.36 -12.43
N ILE A 105 -0.67 -8.04 -12.62
CA ILE A 105 -0.46 -7.05 -11.55
C ILE A 105 -1.71 -6.80 -10.71
N TRP A 106 -1.60 -5.98 -9.69
CA TRP A 106 -2.61 -5.75 -8.65
C TRP A 106 -3.99 -5.32 -9.17
N CYS A 107 -4.06 -4.47 -10.19
CA CYS A 107 -5.30 -3.93 -10.76
C CYS A 107 -5.98 -4.84 -11.81
N ASP A 108 -5.40 -6.02 -12.11
CA ASP A 108 -6.03 -7.02 -12.97
C ASP A 108 -7.20 -7.71 -12.26
N SER A 109 -8.32 -7.87 -12.94
CA SER A 109 -9.54 -8.46 -12.36
C SER A 109 -9.90 -9.86 -12.89
N ARG A 110 -9.07 -10.45 -13.79
CA ARG A 110 -9.37 -11.76 -14.41
C ARG A 110 -9.52 -12.90 -13.42
N ALA A 111 -8.87 -12.79 -12.26
CA ALA A 111 -8.87 -13.84 -11.24
C ALA A 111 -10.01 -13.71 -10.21
N VAL A 112 -10.80 -12.64 -10.25
CA VAL A 112 -11.94 -12.42 -9.33
C VAL A 112 -12.86 -13.64 -9.25
N PRO A 113 -13.33 -14.27 -10.38
CA PRO A 113 -14.20 -15.43 -10.31
C PRO A 113 -13.60 -16.64 -9.59
N TYR A 114 -12.26 -16.81 -9.66
CA TYR A 114 -11.54 -17.89 -8.97
C TYR A 114 -11.54 -17.70 -7.46
N GLY A 115 -11.29 -16.48 -7.01
CA GLY A 115 -11.34 -16.14 -5.59
C GLY A 115 -12.75 -16.22 -5.00
N GLU A 116 -13.76 -15.73 -5.73
CA GLU A 116 -15.17 -15.82 -5.32
C GLU A 116 -15.63 -17.28 -5.22
N LYS A 117 -15.27 -18.11 -6.20
CA LYS A 117 -15.56 -19.53 -6.18
C LYS A 117 -14.92 -20.23 -4.98
N ALA A 118 -13.63 -19.96 -4.72
CA ALA A 118 -12.94 -20.51 -3.57
C ALA A 118 -13.60 -20.09 -2.24
N PHE A 119 -13.95 -18.82 -2.11
CA PHE A 119 -14.62 -18.30 -0.91
C PHE A 119 -15.97 -18.98 -0.67
N LYS A 120 -16.74 -19.23 -1.75
CA LYS A 120 -18.00 -19.94 -1.69
C LYS A 120 -17.84 -21.42 -1.33
N ASP A 121 -16.91 -22.12 -1.99
CA ASP A 121 -16.75 -23.57 -1.86
C ASP A 121 -16.10 -23.97 -0.53
N LEU A 122 -15.13 -23.19 -0.04
CA LEU A 122 -14.44 -23.42 1.22
C LEU A 122 -15.23 -22.88 2.43
N GLY A 123 -16.09 -21.88 2.19
CA GLY A 123 -16.86 -21.19 3.20
C GLY A 123 -16.14 -20.01 3.85
N ALA A 124 -16.93 -18.99 4.19
CA ALA A 124 -16.45 -17.73 4.75
C ALA A 124 -15.66 -17.95 6.06
N ASP A 125 -16.16 -18.77 6.96
CA ASP A 125 -15.52 -19.02 8.26
C ASP A 125 -14.12 -19.61 8.10
N GLN A 126 -13.91 -20.55 7.19
CA GLN A 126 -12.59 -21.12 6.94
C GLN A 126 -11.66 -20.09 6.30
N CYS A 127 -12.11 -19.42 5.26
CA CYS A 127 -11.25 -18.42 4.58
C CYS A 127 -10.89 -17.28 5.54
N LEU A 128 -11.85 -16.67 6.20
CA LEU A 128 -11.63 -15.52 7.06
C LEU A 128 -10.82 -15.85 8.32
N SER A 129 -11.04 -17.01 8.95
CA SER A 129 -10.31 -17.39 10.15
C SER A 129 -8.86 -17.83 9.88
N HIS A 130 -8.55 -18.29 8.66
CA HIS A 130 -7.21 -18.77 8.30
C HIS A 130 -6.42 -17.76 7.46
N LEU A 131 -7.05 -17.13 6.46
CA LEU A 131 -6.38 -16.16 5.56
C LEU A 131 -6.59 -14.72 6.00
N LEU A 132 -7.49 -14.45 6.95
CA LEU A 132 -7.99 -13.14 7.41
C LEU A 132 -8.66 -12.30 6.29
N ASN A 133 -8.88 -12.93 5.13
CA ASN A 133 -9.47 -12.34 3.93
C ASN A 133 -10.29 -13.37 3.16
N SER A 134 -11.18 -12.90 2.26
CA SER A 134 -11.62 -13.74 1.16
C SER A 134 -10.43 -13.98 0.20
N PRO A 135 -10.35 -15.12 -0.51
CA PRO A 135 -9.31 -15.37 -1.50
C PRO A 135 -9.24 -14.33 -2.62
N GLY A 136 -10.34 -13.66 -2.93
CA GLY A 136 -10.44 -12.46 -3.77
C GLY A 136 -9.66 -12.49 -5.06
N ASN A 137 -9.05 -11.34 -5.40
CA ASN A 137 -8.24 -11.14 -6.60
C ASN A 137 -6.74 -11.07 -6.25
N PHE A 138 -6.26 -12.02 -5.44
CA PHE A 138 -4.88 -12.06 -4.98
C PHE A 138 -4.05 -13.07 -5.76
N THR A 139 -2.76 -13.18 -5.42
CA THR A 139 -1.77 -13.97 -6.16
C THR A 139 -2.19 -15.43 -6.33
N ALA A 140 -2.79 -16.06 -5.29
CA ALA A 140 -3.25 -17.45 -5.38
C ALA A 140 -4.39 -17.63 -6.41
N ALA A 141 -5.34 -16.71 -6.46
CA ALA A 141 -6.42 -16.74 -7.45
C ALA A 141 -5.89 -16.49 -8.88
N LYS A 142 -4.88 -15.62 -9.04
CA LYS A 142 -4.21 -15.38 -10.32
C LYS A 142 -3.45 -16.62 -10.80
N LEU A 143 -2.81 -17.34 -9.88
CA LEU A 143 -2.17 -18.63 -10.21
C LEU A 143 -3.19 -19.69 -10.62
N ALA A 144 -4.38 -19.73 -9.99
CA ALA A 144 -5.47 -20.63 -10.38
C ALA A 144 -5.95 -20.33 -11.80
N TRP A 145 -6.06 -19.05 -12.16
CA TRP A 145 -6.37 -18.65 -13.54
C TRP A 145 -5.29 -19.13 -14.52
N VAL A 146 -4.00 -18.97 -14.20
CA VAL A 146 -2.88 -19.43 -15.05
C VAL A 146 -2.94 -20.95 -15.22
N LYS A 147 -3.20 -21.69 -14.14
CA LYS A 147 -3.30 -23.16 -14.19
C LYS A 147 -4.37 -23.64 -15.15
N GLU A 148 -5.53 -22.98 -15.18
CA GLU A 148 -6.65 -23.36 -16.04
C GLU A 148 -6.48 -22.89 -17.49
N ASN A 149 -6.00 -21.66 -17.69
CA ASN A 149 -5.98 -21.02 -19.00
C ASN A 149 -4.64 -21.12 -19.74
N GLU A 150 -3.55 -21.41 -19.02
CA GLU A 150 -2.19 -21.54 -19.56
C GLU A 150 -1.50 -22.81 -19.01
N PRO A 151 -2.09 -24.04 -19.19
CA PRO A 151 -1.62 -25.26 -18.54
C PRO A 151 -0.19 -25.65 -18.91
N ASP A 152 0.21 -25.43 -20.15
CA ASP A 152 1.58 -25.74 -20.59
C ASP A 152 2.60 -24.83 -19.89
N LEU A 153 2.26 -23.55 -19.69
CA LEU A 153 3.08 -22.63 -18.93
C LEU A 153 3.12 -23.04 -17.46
N TYR A 154 1.93 -23.33 -16.88
CA TYR A 154 1.82 -23.74 -15.47
C TYR A 154 2.71 -24.94 -15.14
N ASN A 155 2.77 -25.94 -16.02
CA ASN A 155 3.60 -27.13 -15.84
C ASN A 155 5.12 -26.85 -15.85
N ASN A 156 5.53 -25.68 -16.35
CA ASN A 156 6.93 -25.25 -16.38
C ASN A 156 7.28 -24.30 -15.23
N ILE A 157 6.32 -23.95 -14.36
CA ILE A 157 6.59 -23.08 -13.21
C ILE A 157 7.47 -23.84 -12.20
N TYR A 158 8.60 -23.24 -11.87
CA TYR A 158 9.47 -23.68 -10.78
C TYR A 158 9.09 -23.01 -9.48
N LYS A 159 8.89 -21.66 -9.49
CA LYS A 159 8.48 -20.89 -8.33
C LYS A 159 7.46 -19.81 -8.70
N VAL A 160 6.57 -19.53 -7.76
CA VAL A 160 5.64 -18.41 -7.77
C VAL A 160 6.21 -17.30 -6.89
N MET A 161 6.19 -16.07 -7.38
CA MET A 161 6.81 -14.93 -6.73
C MET A 161 5.91 -13.70 -6.77
N LEU A 162 6.09 -12.83 -5.78
CA LEU A 162 5.62 -11.46 -5.83
C LEU A 162 6.63 -10.56 -6.58
N PRO A 163 6.25 -9.35 -7.01
CA PRO A 163 7.18 -8.47 -7.72
C PRO A 163 8.50 -8.20 -6.98
N GLY A 164 8.44 -8.02 -5.65
CA GLY A 164 9.65 -7.82 -4.84
C GLY A 164 10.50 -9.07 -4.69
N ASP A 165 9.88 -10.25 -4.64
CA ASP A 165 10.61 -11.53 -4.64
C ASP A 165 11.38 -11.71 -5.95
N TYR A 166 10.77 -11.34 -7.08
CA TYR A 166 11.42 -11.37 -8.38
C TYR A 166 12.64 -10.45 -8.45
N ILE A 167 12.54 -9.22 -7.97
CA ILE A 167 13.69 -8.28 -7.95
C ILE A 167 14.80 -8.79 -7.01
N ALA A 168 14.45 -9.31 -5.83
CA ALA A 168 15.42 -9.90 -4.91
C ALA A 168 16.13 -11.13 -5.53
N MET A 169 15.36 -12.00 -6.21
CA MET A 169 15.89 -13.12 -6.95
C MET A 169 16.83 -12.68 -8.09
N ARG A 170 16.48 -11.63 -8.84
CA ARG A 170 17.34 -11.07 -9.90
C ARG A 170 18.65 -10.52 -9.34
N LEU A 171 18.60 -9.91 -8.14
CA LEU A 171 19.80 -9.42 -7.45
C LEU A 171 20.70 -10.54 -6.92
N SER A 172 20.12 -11.66 -6.48
CA SER A 172 20.84 -12.67 -5.70
C SER A 172 21.06 -14.01 -6.43
N GLY A 173 20.20 -14.35 -7.40
CA GLY A 173 20.10 -15.69 -7.95
C GLY A 173 19.38 -16.69 -7.02
N VAL A 174 18.77 -16.25 -5.92
CA VAL A 174 18.10 -17.10 -4.93
C VAL A 174 16.61 -16.80 -4.89
N ALA A 175 15.79 -17.84 -5.02
CA ALA A 175 14.34 -17.77 -4.91
C ALA A 175 13.92 -17.94 -3.44
N ASN A 176 13.49 -16.86 -2.79
CA ASN A 176 12.89 -16.88 -1.45
C ASN A 176 11.73 -15.88 -1.34
N THR A 177 10.93 -16.01 -0.29
CA THR A 177 9.79 -15.15 0.01
C THR A 177 9.68 -14.87 1.51
N THR A 178 8.71 -14.07 1.93
CA THR A 178 8.48 -13.73 3.34
C THR A 178 7.06 -14.09 3.78
N VAL A 179 6.83 -14.21 5.09
CA VAL A 179 5.45 -14.38 5.61
C VAL A 179 4.56 -13.21 5.21
N SER A 180 5.09 -11.98 5.22
CA SER A 180 4.35 -10.79 4.75
C SER A 180 3.90 -10.95 3.29
N GLY A 181 4.81 -11.39 2.41
CA GLY A 181 4.51 -11.67 1.00
C GLY A 181 3.51 -12.82 0.83
N LEU A 182 3.69 -13.93 1.53
CA LEU A 182 2.74 -15.05 1.46
C LEU A 182 1.35 -14.66 1.94
N SER A 183 1.24 -13.82 2.98
CA SER A 183 -0.04 -13.37 3.51
C SER A 183 -0.83 -12.53 2.49
N GLU A 184 -0.18 -11.59 1.83
CA GLU A 184 -0.81 -10.77 0.79
C GLU A 184 -1.13 -11.55 -0.49
N GLY A 185 -0.41 -12.65 -0.73
CA GLY A 185 -0.65 -13.59 -1.83
C GLY A 185 -1.77 -14.60 -1.55
N MET A 186 -2.32 -14.64 -0.34
CA MET A 186 -3.26 -15.66 0.15
C MET A 186 -2.64 -17.06 0.27
N PHE A 187 -1.34 -17.15 0.54
CA PHE A 187 -0.63 -18.41 0.75
C PHE A 187 -0.27 -18.67 2.22
N TRP A 188 -0.66 -17.78 3.16
CA TRP A 188 -0.37 -17.93 4.59
C TRP A 188 -1.60 -18.23 5.42
N ASP A 189 -1.52 -19.23 6.27
CA ASP A 189 -2.53 -19.62 7.25
C ASP A 189 -2.14 -19.07 8.62
N PHE A 190 -2.79 -17.99 9.05
CA PHE A 190 -2.51 -17.33 10.33
C PHE A 190 -2.91 -18.15 11.54
N LYS A 191 -3.91 -19.02 11.41
CA LYS A 191 -4.39 -19.85 12.51
C LYS A 191 -3.39 -20.96 12.85
N ASN A 192 -2.75 -21.53 11.82
CA ASN A 192 -1.79 -22.63 11.98
C ASN A 192 -0.33 -22.15 11.83
N ASN A 193 -0.11 -20.88 11.53
CA ASN A 193 1.20 -20.25 11.31
C ASN A 193 2.08 -21.00 10.30
N GLN A 194 1.52 -21.30 9.14
CA GLN A 194 2.15 -22.09 8.06
C GLN A 194 1.58 -21.69 6.68
N VAL A 195 2.12 -22.27 5.63
CA VAL A 195 1.54 -22.15 4.28
C VAL A 195 0.08 -22.64 4.31
N ALA A 196 -0.81 -21.95 3.60
CA ALA A 196 -2.23 -22.24 3.54
C ALA A 196 -2.52 -23.50 2.70
N GLU A 197 -2.15 -24.66 3.22
CA GLU A 197 -2.25 -25.96 2.53
C GLU A 197 -3.69 -26.26 2.08
N PHE A 198 -4.70 -25.84 2.85
CA PHE A 198 -6.10 -26.05 2.48
C PHE A 198 -6.46 -25.33 1.17
N LEU A 199 -5.95 -24.09 0.97
CA LEU A 199 -6.16 -23.33 -0.26
C LEU A 199 -5.30 -23.89 -1.42
N MET A 200 -4.04 -24.27 -1.12
CA MET A 200 -3.17 -24.96 -2.09
C MET A 200 -3.84 -26.22 -2.60
N LYS A 201 -4.38 -27.05 -1.71
CA LYS A 201 -5.10 -28.28 -2.05
C LYS A 201 -6.37 -27.99 -2.85
N TYR A 202 -7.15 -26.98 -2.46
CA TYR A 202 -8.37 -26.60 -3.18
C TYR A 202 -8.09 -26.26 -4.65
N TYR A 203 -7.05 -25.45 -4.92
CA TYR A 203 -6.62 -25.13 -6.29
C TYR A 203 -5.78 -26.24 -6.94
N GLY A 204 -5.38 -27.28 -6.19
CA GLY A 204 -4.52 -28.35 -6.66
C GLY A 204 -3.11 -27.86 -7.01
N PHE A 205 -2.58 -26.96 -6.20
CA PHE A 205 -1.20 -26.50 -6.33
C PHE A 205 -0.23 -27.41 -5.60
N ASP A 206 0.95 -27.61 -6.17
CA ASP A 206 2.04 -28.31 -5.51
C ASP A 206 2.75 -27.34 -4.53
N SER A 207 3.07 -27.82 -3.33
CA SER A 207 3.76 -27.02 -2.31
C SER A 207 5.17 -26.56 -2.75
N SER A 208 5.80 -27.27 -3.65
CA SER A 208 7.09 -26.91 -4.23
C SER A 208 7.09 -25.59 -5.02
N LEU A 209 5.90 -25.09 -5.41
CA LEU A 209 5.75 -23.78 -6.05
C LEU A 209 6.06 -22.61 -5.11
N ILE A 210 5.93 -22.82 -3.79
CA ILE A 210 6.28 -21.81 -2.79
C ILE A 210 7.80 -21.77 -2.60
N ALA A 211 8.37 -20.59 -2.63
CA ALA A 211 9.79 -20.38 -2.40
C ALA A 211 10.13 -20.51 -0.90
N ASP A 212 11.41 -20.66 -0.56
CA ASP A 212 11.87 -20.74 0.83
C ASP A 212 11.51 -19.49 1.60
N ILE A 213 11.00 -19.66 2.82
CA ILE A 213 10.53 -18.56 3.65
C ILE A 213 11.68 -18.00 4.47
N VAL A 214 11.91 -16.69 4.37
CA VAL A 214 12.91 -15.95 5.15
C VAL A 214 12.24 -14.85 5.98
N PRO A 215 12.85 -14.40 7.10
CA PRO A 215 12.33 -13.28 7.88
C PRO A 215 12.32 -11.97 7.07
N THR A 216 11.35 -11.10 7.34
CA THR A 216 11.24 -9.80 6.66
C THR A 216 12.45 -8.90 6.94
N PHE A 217 12.93 -8.87 8.18
CA PHE A 217 14.12 -8.13 8.61
C PHE A 217 15.24 -9.11 8.98
N ALA A 218 16.03 -9.50 8.01
CA ALA A 218 17.22 -10.34 8.18
C ALA A 218 18.04 -10.33 6.87
N GLU A 219 19.26 -10.86 6.90
CA GLU A 219 19.96 -11.19 5.66
C GLU A 219 19.20 -12.31 4.93
N GLN A 220 18.46 -11.92 3.91
CA GLN A 220 17.63 -12.83 3.09
C GLN A 220 18.45 -13.49 1.98
N SER A 221 19.42 -12.77 1.46
CA SER A 221 20.36 -13.17 0.42
C SER A 221 21.42 -12.07 0.23
N VAL A 222 22.35 -12.28 -0.70
CA VAL A 222 23.37 -11.30 -1.07
C VAL A 222 23.39 -11.09 -2.58
N VAL A 223 23.85 -9.92 -3.01
CA VAL A 223 24.02 -9.61 -4.45
C VAL A 223 25.01 -10.57 -5.07
N SER A 224 24.61 -11.25 -6.14
CA SER A 224 25.44 -12.16 -6.90
C SER A 224 26.53 -11.43 -7.71
N ALA A 225 27.55 -12.13 -8.16
CA ALA A 225 28.58 -11.55 -9.01
C ALA A 225 28.02 -11.05 -10.36
N GLU A 226 27.03 -11.79 -10.91
CA GLU A 226 26.35 -11.42 -12.16
C GLU A 226 25.54 -10.13 -12.00
N ALA A 227 24.69 -10.06 -10.98
CA ALA A 227 23.88 -8.87 -10.70
C ALA A 227 24.76 -7.68 -10.31
N ALA A 228 25.86 -7.89 -9.59
CA ALA A 228 26.81 -6.84 -9.25
C ALA A 228 27.40 -6.19 -10.51
N ALA A 229 27.82 -7.00 -11.48
CA ALA A 229 28.35 -6.50 -12.76
C ALA A 229 27.29 -5.76 -13.59
N GLU A 230 26.05 -6.26 -13.60
CA GLU A 230 24.94 -5.64 -14.36
C GLU A 230 24.44 -4.33 -13.73
N MET A 231 24.34 -4.28 -12.40
CA MET A 231 23.76 -3.15 -11.65
C MET A 231 24.81 -2.11 -11.25
N GLY A 232 26.09 -2.41 -11.30
CA GLY A 232 27.14 -1.56 -10.74
C GLY A 232 27.19 -1.59 -9.21
N LEU A 233 26.81 -2.72 -8.60
CA LEU A 233 26.86 -2.95 -7.16
C LEU A 233 28.09 -3.78 -6.79
N LYS A 234 28.34 -3.92 -5.49
CA LYS A 234 29.35 -4.85 -4.97
C LYS A 234 28.74 -6.23 -4.77
N ALA A 235 29.36 -7.27 -5.29
CA ALA A 235 28.99 -8.64 -4.99
C ALA A 235 29.11 -8.91 -3.47
N GLY A 236 28.14 -9.64 -2.92
CA GLY A 236 28.07 -9.89 -1.49
C GLY A 236 27.38 -8.78 -0.68
N THR A 237 26.90 -7.69 -1.29
CA THR A 237 26.06 -6.70 -0.59
C THR A 237 24.78 -7.38 -0.12
N PRO A 238 24.43 -7.32 1.19
CA PRO A 238 23.27 -8.03 1.72
C PRO A 238 21.96 -7.38 1.30
N ILE A 239 20.95 -8.23 0.99
CA ILE A 239 19.55 -7.87 0.78
C ILE A 239 18.83 -8.27 2.06
N THR A 240 18.31 -7.28 2.81
CA THR A 240 17.95 -7.48 4.21
C THR A 240 16.52 -7.06 4.56
N TYR A 241 15.76 -6.58 3.57
CA TYR A 241 14.38 -6.18 3.77
C TYR A 241 13.57 -6.31 2.47
N ARG A 242 12.33 -6.76 2.64
CA ARG A 242 11.34 -6.81 1.56
C ARG A 242 9.93 -6.66 2.14
N GLY A 243 9.10 -5.81 1.51
CA GLY A 243 7.71 -5.62 1.93
C GLY A 243 6.86 -5.04 0.80
N GLY A 244 5.58 -5.38 0.77
CA GLY A 244 4.60 -4.74 -0.10
C GLY A 244 4.54 -3.23 0.13
N ASP A 245 4.10 -2.46 -0.87
CA ASP A 245 4.14 -1.00 -0.85
C ASP A 245 3.32 -0.39 0.30
N GLN A 246 2.16 -0.97 0.65
CA GLN A 246 1.33 -0.43 1.72
C GLN A 246 1.93 -0.67 3.12
N PRO A 247 2.32 -1.89 3.52
CA PRO A 247 3.02 -2.10 4.77
C PRO A 247 4.39 -1.40 4.82
N ASN A 248 5.09 -1.25 3.70
CA ASN A 248 6.33 -0.47 3.63
C ASN A 248 6.08 1.04 3.75
N ASN A 249 4.98 1.58 3.19
CA ASN A 249 4.59 2.98 3.42
C ASN A 249 4.33 3.22 4.92
N ALA A 250 3.65 2.29 5.59
CA ALA A 250 3.47 2.36 7.03
C ALA A 250 4.83 2.34 7.78
N LEU A 251 5.76 1.46 7.40
CA LEU A 251 7.12 1.47 7.91
C LEU A 251 7.79 2.84 7.68
N SER A 252 7.70 3.40 6.47
CA SER A 252 8.35 4.68 6.14
C SER A 252 7.87 5.83 7.03
N LEU A 253 6.63 5.76 7.50
CA LEU A 253 5.99 6.69 8.42
C LEU A 253 6.17 6.30 9.90
N ASN A 254 6.99 5.27 10.19
CA ASN A 254 7.19 4.71 11.52
C ASN A 254 5.86 4.26 12.18
N VAL A 255 4.99 3.64 11.41
CA VAL A 255 3.73 3.05 11.87
C VAL A 255 3.95 1.54 12.00
N LEU A 256 4.24 1.07 13.20
CA LEU A 256 4.70 -0.29 13.49
C LEU A 256 4.00 -0.92 14.69
N GLU A 257 3.36 -0.09 15.54
CA GLU A 257 2.74 -0.55 16.77
C GLU A 257 1.21 -0.53 16.67
N PRO A 258 0.53 -1.40 17.44
CA PRO A 258 -0.93 -1.48 17.44
C PRO A 258 -1.59 -0.14 17.77
N GLY A 259 -2.63 0.21 16.98
CA GLY A 259 -3.37 1.47 17.10
C GLY A 259 -2.77 2.64 16.30
N GLU A 260 -1.60 2.48 15.70
CA GLU A 260 -1.03 3.46 14.79
C GLU A 260 -1.61 3.29 13.38
N ILE A 261 -1.81 4.43 12.70
CA ILE A 261 -2.38 4.51 11.34
C ILE A 261 -1.41 5.23 10.42
N ALA A 262 -1.16 4.67 9.26
CA ALA A 262 -0.61 5.37 8.11
C ALA A 262 -1.74 5.72 7.14
N ALA A 263 -1.79 6.95 6.66
CA ALA A 263 -2.80 7.38 5.70
C ALA A 263 -2.17 8.05 4.47
N THR A 264 -2.72 7.75 3.31
CA THR A 264 -2.42 8.45 2.04
C THR A 264 -3.74 8.86 1.39
N ALA A 265 -3.75 10.00 0.71
CA ALA A 265 -4.93 10.53 0.06
C ALA A 265 -4.55 11.09 -1.32
N GLY A 266 -4.05 10.20 -2.18
CA GLY A 266 -3.74 10.44 -3.58
C GLY A 266 -4.98 10.31 -4.45
N THR A 267 -4.85 9.81 -5.70
CA THR A 267 -5.99 9.53 -6.60
C THR A 267 -7.04 8.67 -5.90
N SER A 268 -6.61 7.55 -5.31
CA SER A 268 -7.36 6.81 -4.29
C SER A 268 -6.81 7.10 -2.89
N GLY A 269 -7.59 6.82 -1.86
CA GLY A 269 -7.19 6.94 -0.47
C GLY A 269 -6.89 5.59 0.14
N VAL A 270 -5.88 5.55 1.00
CA VAL A 270 -5.54 4.36 1.77
C VAL A 270 -5.42 4.74 3.24
N VAL A 271 -6.03 3.94 4.09
CA VAL A 271 -5.82 3.92 5.53
C VAL A 271 -5.26 2.55 5.90
N TYR A 272 -4.10 2.52 6.51
CA TYR A 272 -3.42 1.30 6.91
C TYR A 272 -3.14 1.34 8.41
N GLY A 273 -3.79 0.46 9.17
CA GLY A 273 -3.65 0.41 10.62
C GLY A 273 -2.99 -0.86 11.10
N VAL A 274 -2.33 -0.82 12.26
CA VAL A 274 -1.66 -1.98 12.85
C VAL A 274 -2.50 -2.59 13.98
N LEU A 275 -2.74 -3.91 13.92
CA LEU A 275 -3.32 -4.72 14.99
C LEU A 275 -2.26 -5.57 15.68
N GLY A 276 -2.41 -5.76 17.01
CA GLY A 276 -1.55 -6.59 17.83
C GLY A 276 -2.05 -8.02 18.04
N GLU A 277 -3.18 -8.37 17.48
CA GLU A 277 -3.81 -9.69 17.62
C GLU A 277 -4.40 -10.16 16.30
N VAL A 278 -4.64 -11.46 16.17
CA VAL A 278 -5.26 -12.04 14.99
C VAL A 278 -6.75 -11.69 14.98
N ASN A 279 -7.13 -10.81 14.07
CA ASN A 279 -8.52 -10.41 13.87
C ASN A 279 -8.77 -10.06 12.39
N TYR A 280 -10.04 -10.08 11.99
CA TYR A 280 -10.49 -9.81 10.63
C TYR A 280 -11.90 -9.24 10.61
N ASP A 281 -12.25 -8.51 9.56
CA ASP A 281 -13.63 -8.07 9.34
C ASP A 281 -14.48 -9.22 8.78
N LYS A 282 -15.55 -9.60 9.49
CA LYS A 282 -16.44 -10.70 9.08
C LYS A 282 -17.16 -10.46 7.75
N GLN A 283 -17.29 -9.21 7.34
CA GLN A 283 -17.88 -8.81 6.06
C GLN A 283 -16.82 -8.60 4.96
N SER A 284 -15.53 -8.77 5.29
CA SER A 284 -14.40 -8.59 4.36
C SER A 284 -14.36 -7.21 3.67
N ARG A 285 -14.74 -6.16 4.41
CA ARG A 285 -14.76 -4.75 3.93
C ARG A 285 -13.39 -4.09 3.96
N VAL A 286 -12.46 -4.67 4.71
CA VAL A 286 -11.04 -4.31 4.77
C VAL A 286 -10.20 -5.55 4.56
N ASN A 287 -8.94 -5.39 4.21
CA ASN A 287 -8.00 -6.50 4.10
C ASN A 287 -7.07 -6.56 5.31
N THR A 288 -6.70 -7.75 5.75
CA THR A 288 -5.77 -7.95 6.86
C THR A 288 -4.60 -8.83 6.40
N PHE A 289 -3.38 -8.34 6.55
CA PHE A 289 -2.15 -9.01 6.12
C PHE A 289 -1.11 -9.02 7.26
N ALA A 290 -0.09 -9.86 7.16
CA ALA A 290 1.06 -9.75 8.04
C ALA A 290 1.78 -8.41 7.76
N HIS A 291 1.93 -7.59 8.80
CA HIS A 291 2.73 -6.37 8.71
C HIS A 291 4.22 -6.69 8.60
N VAL A 292 5.05 -5.74 8.17
CA VAL A 292 6.49 -5.97 7.96
C VAL A 292 7.24 -6.47 9.20
N ASN A 293 6.81 -6.08 10.40
CA ASN A 293 7.38 -6.51 11.68
C ASN A 293 6.58 -7.66 12.36
N HIS A 294 5.72 -8.35 11.60
CA HIS A 294 5.07 -9.57 12.09
C HIS A 294 6.09 -10.71 12.23
N SER A 295 6.03 -11.43 13.35
CA SER A 295 6.82 -12.64 13.60
C SER A 295 5.99 -13.68 14.36
N ALA A 296 6.53 -14.89 14.49
CA ALA A 296 5.89 -15.94 15.27
C ALA A 296 5.69 -15.56 16.75
N ASP A 297 6.61 -14.76 17.30
CA ASP A 297 6.58 -14.34 18.70
C ASP A 297 5.82 -13.03 18.92
N GLN A 298 5.58 -12.26 17.86
CA GLN A 298 4.95 -10.95 17.95
C GLN A 298 3.98 -10.73 16.81
N THR A 299 2.69 -10.86 17.10
CA THR A 299 1.64 -10.57 16.11
C THR A 299 1.60 -9.08 15.79
N ARG A 300 1.80 -8.76 14.50
CA ARG A 300 1.58 -7.44 13.91
C ARG A 300 0.88 -7.62 12.58
N LEU A 301 -0.37 -7.20 12.52
CA LEU A 301 -1.18 -7.30 11.32
C LEU A 301 -1.50 -5.92 10.79
N GLY A 302 -1.36 -5.75 9.48
CA GLY A 302 -1.77 -4.54 8.80
C GLY A 302 -3.19 -4.67 8.27
N VAL A 303 -4.08 -3.78 8.71
CA VAL A 303 -5.45 -3.66 8.21
C VAL A 303 -5.47 -2.58 7.15
N LEU A 304 -5.77 -2.97 5.92
CA LEU A 304 -5.76 -2.12 4.74
C LEU A 304 -7.17 -1.77 4.32
N LEU A 305 -7.49 -0.48 4.33
CA LEU A 305 -8.68 0.13 3.74
C LEU A 305 -8.25 0.90 2.49
N CYS A 306 -8.90 0.65 1.36
CA CYS A 306 -8.77 1.45 0.16
C CYS A 306 -10.11 2.10 -0.18
N ILE A 307 -10.09 3.39 -0.58
CA ILE A 307 -11.25 4.15 -1.03
C ILE A 307 -10.91 4.78 -2.37
N ASN A 308 -11.61 4.35 -3.43
CA ASN A 308 -11.33 4.79 -4.79
C ASN A 308 -11.75 6.25 -5.03
N GLY A 309 -12.82 6.70 -4.38
CA GLY A 309 -13.40 8.04 -4.54
C GLY A 309 -12.73 9.14 -3.73
N THR A 310 -11.40 9.25 -3.73
CA THR A 310 -10.64 10.22 -2.90
C THR A 310 -10.16 11.43 -3.72
N GLY A 311 -8.88 11.51 -4.02
CA GLY A 311 -8.31 12.65 -4.76
C GLY A 311 -8.85 12.78 -6.18
N ILE A 312 -9.35 11.69 -6.76
CA ILE A 312 -10.06 11.75 -8.06
C ILE A 312 -11.31 12.62 -7.96
N LEU A 313 -12.08 12.55 -6.86
CA LEU A 313 -13.22 13.46 -6.64
C LEU A 313 -12.75 14.90 -6.46
N ASN A 314 -11.69 15.12 -5.68
CA ASN A 314 -11.13 16.46 -5.50
C ASN A 314 -10.64 17.06 -6.82
N ALA A 315 -9.96 16.27 -7.64
CA ALA A 315 -9.50 16.68 -8.97
C ALA A 315 -10.68 16.92 -9.94
N TRP A 316 -11.74 16.11 -9.87
CA TRP A 316 -12.96 16.31 -10.64
C TRP A 316 -13.64 17.61 -10.24
N THR A 317 -13.76 17.88 -8.94
CA THR A 317 -14.33 19.12 -8.40
C THR A 317 -13.54 20.33 -8.87
N HIS A 318 -12.21 20.27 -8.80
CA HIS A 318 -11.35 21.34 -9.32
C HIS A 318 -11.61 21.60 -10.81
N ARG A 319 -11.55 20.57 -11.67
CA ARG A 319 -11.70 20.73 -13.12
C ARG A 319 -13.09 21.21 -13.57
N ASN A 320 -14.15 20.85 -12.84
CA ASN A 320 -15.53 21.08 -13.30
C ASN A 320 -16.29 22.16 -12.51
N ILE A 321 -15.86 22.47 -11.29
CA ILE A 321 -16.54 23.44 -10.41
C ILE A 321 -15.71 24.72 -10.25
N THR A 322 -14.38 24.60 -10.16
CA THR A 322 -13.45 25.70 -9.91
C THR A 322 -12.23 25.69 -10.84
N PRO A 323 -12.41 25.55 -12.17
CA PRO A 323 -11.27 25.43 -13.08
C PRO A 323 -10.43 26.72 -13.19
N GLU A 324 -10.97 27.85 -12.75
CA GLU A 324 -10.35 29.17 -12.83
C GLU A 324 -9.36 29.47 -11.69
N ILE A 325 -9.32 28.65 -10.62
CA ILE A 325 -8.46 28.86 -9.44
C ILE A 325 -7.58 27.66 -9.16
N GLY A 326 -6.46 27.87 -8.44
CA GLY A 326 -5.58 26.79 -8.02
C GLY A 326 -6.11 26.03 -6.80
N TYR A 327 -5.48 24.88 -6.47
CA TYR A 327 -5.88 24.07 -5.30
C TYR A 327 -5.81 24.84 -3.97
N ALA A 328 -4.85 25.74 -3.80
CA ALA A 328 -4.75 26.56 -2.59
C ALA A 328 -5.98 27.47 -2.43
N GLU A 329 -6.33 28.22 -3.47
CA GLU A 329 -7.52 29.08 -3.47
C GLU A 329 -8.82 28.26 -3.36
N MET A 330 -8.86 27.05 -3.94
CA MET A 330 -9.99 26.15 -3.79
C MET A 330 -10.16 25.72 -2.33
N ASN A 331 -9.07 25.48 -1.59
CA ASN A 331 -9.12 25.17 -0.18
C ASN A 331 -9.62 26.37 0.66
N ASP A 332 -9.16 27.60 0.34
CA ASP A 332 -9.62 28.82 0.98
C ASP A 332 -11.11 29.07 0.73
N LEU A 333 -11.56 28.83 -0.52
CA LEU A 333 -12.97 28.91 -0.87
C LEU A 333 -13.82 27.91 -0.06
N ALA A 334 -13.37 26.67 0.09
CA ALA A 334 -14.03 25.67 0.92
C ALA A 334 -14.07 26.07 2.41
N ALA A 335 -12.99 26.65 2.92
CA ALA A 335 -12.90 27.12 4.30
C ALA A 335 -13.83 28.29 4.64
N SER A 336 -14.30 29.05 3.62
CA SER A 336 -15.25 30.14 3.80
C SER A 336 -16.68 29.69 4.17
N VAL A 337 -16.97 28.40 4.07
CA VAL A 337 -18.27 27.79 4.39
C VAL A 337 -18.17 27.05 5.71
N PRO A 338 -19.21 27.05 6.58
CA PRO A 338 -19.20 26.33 7.85
C PRO A 338 -19.04 24.81 7.71
N ILE A 339 -18.61 24.16 8.79
CA ILE A 339 -18.55 22.68 8.92
C ILE A 339 -19.91 22.08 8.57
N GLY A 340 -19.91 20.99 7.80
CA GLY A 340 -21.11 20.34 7.29
C GLY A 340 -21.74 21.03 6.09
N SER A 341 -21.04 22.03 5.50
CA SER A 341 -21.43 22.69 4.24
C SER A 341 -22.89 23.11 4.19
N GLU A 342 -23.42 23.60 5.34
CA GLU A 342 -24.82 24.01 5.53
C GLU A 342 -25.86 22.96 5.09
N GLY A 343 -25.50 21.67 5.18
CA GLY A 343 -26.36 20.54 4.86
C GLY A 343 -26.15 19.95 3.47
N VAL A 344 -25.23 20.48 2.66
CA VAL A 344 -24.80 19.82 1.42
C VAL A 344 -23.88 18.65 1.76
N THR A 345 -24.23 17.44 1.31
CA THR A 345 -23.40 16.24 1.49
C THR A 345 -23.03 15.61 0.17
N ILE A 346 -21.79 15.15 0.03
CA ILE A 346 -21.34 14.39 -1.15
C ILE A 346 -20.91 13.00 -0.71
N ILE A 347 -21.52 11.98 -1.35
CA ILE A 347 -21.11 10.58 -1.23
C ILE A 347 -20.06 10.32 -2.32
N PRO A 348 -18.78 10.00 -1.97
CA PRO A 348 -17.66 10.13 -2.90
C PRO A 348 -17.42 8.92 -3.81
N PHE A 349 -18.24 7.87 -3.76
CA PHE A 349 -17.96 6.55 -4.34
C PHE A 349 -18.24 6.45 -5.86
N GLY A 350 -17.78 7.45 -6.61
CA GLY A 350 -18.00 7.57 -8.05
C GLY A 350 -16.92 6.91 -8.93
N ASN A 351 -16.06 6.06 -8.37
CA ASN A 351 -14.95 5.44 -9.10
C ASN A 351 -14.99 3.91 -9.04
N GLY A 352 -16.17 3.33 -9.26
CA GLY A 352 -16.41 1.89 -9.27
C GLY A 352 -16.82 1.31 -7.91
N ALA A 353 -16.69 0.00 -7.79
CA ALA A 353 -17.06 -0.73 -6.58
C ALA A 353 -16.12 -0.41 -5.42
N GLU A 354 -16.70 -0.29 -4.23
CA GLU A 354 -15.96 0.01 -3.00
C GLU A 354 -16.00 -1.17 -2.03
N ARG A 355 -14.85 -1.66 -1.63
CA ARG A 355 -14.76 -2.77 -0.67
C ARG A 355 -15.38 -2.40 0.68
N VAL A 356 -15.23 -1.17 1.13
CA VAL A 356 -15.84 -0.64 2.36
C VAL A 356 -17.37 -0.76 2.36
N LEU A 357 -17.97 -0.87 1.17
CA LEU A 357 -19.40 -1.09 0.94
C LEU A 357 -19.71 -2.51 0.45
N GLU A 358 -18.89 -3.51 0.83
CA GLU A 358 -19.06 -4.90 0.41
C GLU A 358 -19.04 -5.08 -1.13
N ASN A 359 -18.16 -4.31 -1.80
CA ASN A 359 -18.01 -4.24 -3.26
C ASN A 359 -19.25 -3.72 -4.02
N LYS A 360 -20.15 -2.98 -3.34
CA LYS A 360 -21.25 -2.30 -4.03
C LYS A 360 -20.74 -1.12 -4.83
N GLU A 361 -21.34 -0.89 -5.99
CA GLU A 361 -21.12 0.28 -6.84
C GLU A 361 -22.34 1.18 -6.75
N ILE A 362 -22.25 2.24 -5.93
CA ILE A 362 -23.38 3.16 -5.67
C ILE A 362 -23.25 4.50 -6.39
N GLY A 363 -22.07 4.78 -6.96
CA GLY A 363 -21.77 6.05 -7.60
C GLY A 363 -21.54 7.21 -6.63
N CYS A 364 -21.26 8.37 -7.20
CA CYS A 364 -21.17 9.63 -6.46
C CYS A 364 -22.53 10.33 -6.46
N SER A 365 -22.95 10.89 -5.34
CA SER A 365 -24.18 11.67 -5.25
C SER A 365 -23.99 12.97 -4.49
N ILE A 366 -24.67 14.04 -4.92
CA ILE A 366 -24.73 15.35 -4.25
C ILE A 366 -26.14 15.48 -3.65
N ASN A 367 -26.22 15.70 -2.35
CA ASN A 367 -27.49 15.72 -1.61
C ASN A 367 -27.63 17.04 -0.84
N GLY A 368 -28.87 17.45 -0.59
CA GLY A 368 -29.19 18.62 0.23
C GLY A 368 -28.96 19.96 -0.46
N LEU A 369 -28.71 19.99 -1.78
CA LEU A 369 -28.44 21.23 -2.50
C LEU A 369 -29.71 22.11 -2.59
N ASN A 370 -29.58 23.40 -2.19
CA ASN A 370 -30.59 24.43 -2.30
C ASN A 370 -30.06 25.57 -3.17
N PHE A 371 -30.68 25.81 -4.33
CA PHE A 371 -30.19 26.74 -5.34
C PHE A 371 -30.20 28.22 -4.90
N ASN A 372 -30.98 28.59 -3.89
CA ASN A 372 -31.04 29.93 -3.36
C ASN A 372 -30.00 30.19 -2.25
N LYS A 373 -29.40 29.15 -1.71
CA LYS A 373 -28.49 29.22 -0.55
C LYS A 373 -27.05 28.83 -0.90
N HIS A 374 -26.90 27.73 -1.64
CA HIS A 374 -25.61 27.10 -1.85
C HIS A 374 -24.93 27.55 -3.16
N ASN A 375 -23.63 27.65 -3.12
CA ASN A 375 -22.79 28.00 -4.26
C ASN A 375 -21.61 27.03 -4.40
N LYS A 376 -20.65 27.32 -5.29
CA LYS A 376 -19.50 26.45 -5.53
C LYS A 376 -18.64 26.18 -4.29
N ALA A 377 -18.57 27.13 -3.33
CA ALA A 377 -17.80 26.92 -2.09
C ALA A 377 -18.37 25.76 -1.25
N HIS A 378 -19.71 25.66 -1.18
CA HIS A 378 -20.38 24.54 -0.50
C HIS A 378 -20.10 23.19 -1.16
N LEU A 379 -20.10 23.14 -2.51
CA LEU A 379 -19.78 21.92 -3.24
C LEU A 379 -18.34 21.48 -3.01
N VAL A 380 -17.40 22.41 -3.01
CA VAL A 380 -15.99 22.12 -2.76
C VAL A 380 -15.78 21.59 -1.33
N ARG A 381 -16.37 22.28 -0.33
CA ARG A 381 -16.30 21.83 1.05
C ARG A 381 -16.93 20.46 1.24
N ALA A 382 -18.15 20.26 0.73
CA ALA A 382 -18.86 18.99 0.83
C ALA A 382 -18.09 17.84 0.15
N ALA A 383 -17.34 18.12 -0.95
CA ALA A 383 -16.49 17.11 -1.59
C ALA A 383 -15.32 16.70 -0.69
N GLN A 384 -14.60 17.64 -0.11
CA GLN A 384 -13.49 17.34 0.80
C GLN A 384 -13.98 16.68 2.10
N GLU A 385 -15.06 17.13 2.69
CA GLU A 385 -15.69 16.50 3.86
C GLU A 385 -16.17 15.09 3.54
N GLY A 386 -16.81 14.87 2.39
CA GLY A 386 -17.27 13.53 1.96
C GLY A 386 -16.13 12.53 1.81
N ILE A 387 -14.98 12.97 1.31
CA ILE A 387 -13.76 12.14 1.24
C ILE A 387 -13.29 11.79 2.66
N VAL A 388 -13.19 12.76 3.57
CA VAL A 388 -12.79 12.52 4.96
C VAL A 388 -13.77 11.58 5.66
N PHE A 389 -15.07 11.79 5.49
CA PHE A 389 -16.10 10.97 6.13
C PHE A 389 -16.04 9.51 5.64
N SER A 390 -15.67 9.28 4.38
CA SER A 390 -15.45 7.92 3.89
C SER A 390 -14.24 7.25 4.56
N PHE A 391 -13.16 8.00 4.85
CA PHE A 391 -12.03 7.50 5.64
C PHE A 391 -12.46 7.14 7.07
N CYS A 392 -13.21 8.05 7.72
CA CYS A 392 -13.71 7.83 9.07
C CYS A 392 -14.66 6.62 9.14
N TYR A 393 -15.51 6.43 8.11
CA TYR A 393 -16.38 5.25 8.01
C TYR A 393 -15.58 3.94 7.94
N GLY A 394 -14.51 3.92 7.17
CA GLY A 394 -13.59 2.77 7.14
C GLY A 394 -12.81 2.58 8.44
N MET A 395 -12.39 3.67 9.09
CA MET A 395 -11.73 3.60 10.40
C MET A 395 -12.68 3.08 11.50
N GLU A 396 -13.99 3.34 11.44
CA GLU A 396 -14.96 2.71 12.35
C GLU A 396 -14.94 1.18 12.23
N ILE A 397 -14.74 0.63 11.02
CA ILE A 397 -14.59 -0.83 10.83
C ILE A 397 -13.33 -1.33 11.54
N MET A 398 -12.22 -0.63 11.42
CA MET A 398 -10.97 -0.98 12.12
C MET A 398 -11.13 -0.90 13.65
N GLN A 399 -11.88 0.09 14.15
CA GLN A 399 -12.21 0.19 15.58
C GLN A 399 -13.08 -0.97 16.06
N GLN A 400 -14.04 -1.42 15.25
CA GLN A 400 -14.85 -2.63 15.52
C GLN A 400 -13.98 -3.90 15.58
N MET A 401 -12.83 -3.92 14.90
CA MET A 401 -11.82 -4.97 14.97
C MET A 401 -10.88 -4.84 16.19
N GLY A 402 -11.11 -3.88 17.08
CA GLY A 402 -10.32 -3.69 18.30
C GLY A 402 -9.18 -2.67 18.18
N MET A 403 -9.11 -1.89 17.11
CA MET A 403 -8.07 -0.88 16.94
C MET A 403 -8.40 0.41 17.71
N ASP A 404 -7.54 0.82 18.64
CA ASP A 404 -7.66 2.09 19.37
C ASP A 404 -6.87 3.18 18.65
N ILE A 405 -7.53 3.87 17.72
CA ILE A 405 -6.91 4.86 16.83
C ILE A 405 -6.67 6.18 17.58
N LYS A 406 -5.41 6.51 17.83
CA LYS A 406 -4.99 7.74 18.51
C LYS A 406 -4.18 8.68 17.63
N LYS A 407 -3.45 8.12 16.66
CA LYS A 407 -2.56 8.86 15.78
C LYS A 407 -2.69 8.41 14.35
N ILE A 408 -2.63 9.38 13.45
CA ILE A 408 -2.59 9.18 12.00
C ILE A 408 -1.30 9.80 11.48
N HIS A 409 -0.42 9.00 10.90
CA HIS A 409 0.80 9.44 10.25
C HIS A 409 0.55 9.54 8.75
N ALA A 410 1.00 10.61 8.13
CA ALA A 410 0.86 10.82 6.70
C ALA A 410 2.05 11.58 6.10
N GLY A 411 2.28 11.39 4.81
CA GLY A 411 3.16 12.27 4.05
C GLY A 411 2.52 13.64 3.84
N LYS A 412 3.32 14.71 3.88
CA LYS A 412 2.85 16.07 3.55
C LYS A 412 2.68 16.21 2.03
N ALA A 413 1.66 15.56 1.48
CA ALA A 413 1.39 15.47 0.05
C ALA A 413 -0.12 15.33 -0.23
N ASN A 414 -0.52 15.56 -1.48
CA ASN A 414 -1.89 15.35 -1.97
C ASN A 414 -2.96 16.04 -1.11
N MET A 415 -4.04 15.34 -0.72
CA MET A 415 -5.10 15.93 0.10
C MET A 415 -4.62 16.40 1.49
N PHE A 416 -3.54 15.80 2.03
CA PHE A 416 -2.94 16.28 3.28
C PHE A 416 -2.29 17.67 3.16
N LEU A 417 -2.22 18.27 1.98
CA LEU A 417 -1.87 19.68 1.80
C LEU A 417 -3.03 20.62 2.16
N SER A 418 -4.29 20.16 2.11
CA SER A 418 -5.46 20.95 2.50
C SER A 418 -5.59 21.02 4.01
N PRO A 419 -5.57 22.23 4.63
CA PRO A 419 -5.88 22.40 6.04
C PRO A 419 -7.27 21.86 6.40
N LEU A 420 -8.29 22.19 5.59
CA LEU A 420 -9.66 21.71 5.79
C LEU A 420 -9.73 20.18 5.87
N PHE A 421 -9.06 19.48 4.96
CA PHE A 421 -9.02 18.01 4.97
C PHE A 421 -8.44 17.47 6.28
N ARG A 422 -7.31 18.01 6.72
CA ARG A 422 -6.63 17.59 7.97
C ARG A 422 -7.47 17.88 9.20
N ASP A 423 -8.00 19.10 9.29
CA ASP A 423 -8.79 19.55 10.45
C ASP A 423 -10.10 18.76 10.57
N THR A 424 -10.76 18.49 9.42
CA THR A 424 -11.95 17.63 9.39
C THR A 424 -11.61 16.19 9.82
N LEU A 425 -10.51 15.63 9.32
CA LEU A 425 -10.10 14.26 9.67
C LEU A 425 -9.74 14.14 11.15
N ALA A 426 -9.00 15.09 11.71
CA ALA A 426 -8.69 15.15 13.14
C ALA A 426 -9.96 15.37 13.99
N GLY A 427 -10.82 16.31 13.57
CA GLY A 427 -12.06 16.63 14.30
C GLY A 427 -13.07 15.48 14.37
N VAL A 428 -13.21 14.69 13.27
CA VAL A 428 -14.11 13.54 13.24
C VAL A 428 -13.50 12.33 13.94
N SER A 429 -12.26 11.97 13.60
CA SER A 429 -11.60 10.78 14.17
C SER A 429 -11.23 10.95 15.65
N GLY A 430 -10.98 12.16 16.07
CA GLY A 430 -10.40 12.45 17.39
C GLY A 430 -8.91 12.10 17.50
N ALA A 431 -8.27 11.76 16.40
CA ALA A 431 -6.86 11.38 16.34
C ALA A 431 -5.98 12.58 15.99
N THR A 432 -4.80 12.65 16.60
CA THR A 432 -3.74 13.60 16.20
C THR A 432 -3.16 13.17 14.86
N ILE A 433 -3.00 14.12 13.92
CA ILE A 433 -2.36 13.85 12.61
C ILE A 433 -0.93 14.37 12.65
N GLU A 434 0.03 13.53 12.30
CA GLU A 434 1.45 13.87 12.19
C GLU A 434 1.90 13.76 10.73
N LEU A 435 2.47 14.84 10.18
CA LEU A 435 2.93 14.91 8.80
C LEU A 435 4.44 14.77 8.72
N TYR A 436 4.91 13.98 7.75
CA TYR A 436 6.31 13.63 7.56
C TYR A 436 6.76 13.84 6.11
N ASP A 437 8.08 13.96 5.92
CA ASP A 437 8.74 13.96 4.60
C ASP A 437 9.46 12.61 4.41
N THR A 438 8.78 11.67 3.78
CA THR A 438 9.32 10.34 3.49
C THR A 438 8.57 9.70 2.33
N ASP A 439 9.14 8.65 1.76
CA ASP A 439 8.52 7.85 0.70
C ASP A 439 8.87 6.35 0.81
N GLY A 440 8.27 5.53 -0.08
CA GLY A 440 8.44 4.08 -0.05
C GLY A 440 9.88 3.61 -0.22
N SER A 441 10.67 4.25 -1.07
CA SER A 441 12.07 3.84 -1.28
C SER A 441 12.99 4.21 -0.10
N VAL A 442 12.72 5.35 0.57
CA VAL A 442 13.41 5.72 1.81
C VAL A 442 13.02 4.74 2.94
N GLY A 443 11.73 4.37 3.02
CA GLY A 443 11.26 3.34 3.95
C GLY A 443 11.96 2.00 3.74
N ALA A 444 12.07 1.54 2.50
CA ALA A 444 12.77 0.31 2.15
C ALA A 444 14.26 0.36 2.52
N ALA A 445 14.95 1.49 2.29
CA ALA A 445 16.33 1.68 2.71
C ALA A 445 16.49 1.60 4.25
N LYS A 446 15.61 2.25 5.01
CA LYS A 446 15.61 2.16 6.48
C LYS A 446 15.30 0.74 6.96
N GLY A 447 14.35 0.05 6.32
CA GLY A 447 14.06 -1.36 6.55
C GLY A 447 15.29 -2.24 6.33
N ALA A 448 16.07 -1.96 5.28
CA ALA A 448 17.35 -2.64 5.05
C ALA A 448 18.35 -2.41 6.18
N GLY A 449 18.44 -1.20 6.71
CA GLY A 449 19.31 -0.87 7.84
C GLY A 449 18.93 -1.63 9.11
N ILE A 450 17.63 -1.84 9.36
CA ILE A 450 17.11 -2.66 10.47
C ILE A 450 17.50 -4.13 10.25
N GLY A 451 17.17 -4.69 9.08
CA GLY A 451 17.44 -6.09 8.74
C GLY A 451 18.92 -6.46 8.71
N ALA A 452 19.81 -5.49 8.41
CA ALA A 452 21.26 -5.64 8.46
C ALA A 452 21.87 -5.44 9.86
N GLY A 453 21.06 -5.08 10.88
CA GLY A 453 21.55 -4.75 12.22
C GLY A 453 22.40 -3.48 12.28
N ILE A 454 22.30 -2.61 11.27
CA ILE A 454 22.95 -1.30 11.25
C ILE A 454 22.24 -0.36 12.21
N TYR A 455 20.90 -0.45 12.26
CA TYR A 455 20.08 0.14 13.29
C TYR A 455 19.69 -0.92 14.31
N LYS A 456 19.84 -0.60 15.58
CA LYS A 456 19.54 -1.50 16.69
C LYS A 456 18.05 -1.87 16.76
N ASP A 457 17.23 -0.88 16.48
CA ASP A 457 15.76 -1.00 16.55
C ASP A 457 15.09 0.06 15.66
N ASN A 458 13.76 0.00 15.60
CA ASN A 458 12.96 0.96 14.85
C ASN A 458 13.13 2.39 15.35
N LYS A 459 13.33 2.62 16.64
CA LYS A 459 13.51 3.96 17.22
C LYS A 459 14.77 4.62 16.65
N GLU A 460 15.85 3.86 16.55
CA GLU A 460 17.10 4.36 15.96
C GLU A 460 16.93 4.64 14.46
N ALA A 461 16.31 3.72 13.72
CA ALA A 461 16.07 3.88 12.28
C ALA A 461 15.25 5.13 11.92
N PHE A 462 14.28 5.48 12.78
CA PHE A 462 13.38 6.61 12.57
C PHE A 462 13.66 7.83 13.47
N ALA A 463 14.75 7.84 14.24
CA ALA A 463 15.14 8.96 15.09
C ALA A 463 15.31 10.29 14.33
N THR A 464 15.65 10.20 13.05
CA THR A 464 15.87 11.33 12.14
C THR A 464 14.69 11.60 11.21
N LEU A 465 13.54 10.94 11.43
CA LEU A 465 12.32 11.21 10.67
C LEU A 465 11.70 12.52 11.18
N ASP A 466 11.90 13.59 10.42
CA ASP A 466 11.44 14.92 10.79
C ASP A 466 9.93 15.03 10.71
N LYS A 467 9.31 15.35 11.86
CA LYS A 467 7.90 15.69 11.94
C LYS A 467 7.71 17.13 11.45
N LEU A 468 7.09 17.28 10.29
CA LEU A 468 6.91 18.57 9.63
C LEU A 468 5.77 19.39 10.25
N GLN A 469 4.71 18.72 10.70
CA GLN A 469 3.52 19.35 11.27
C GLN A 469 2.74 18.38 12.15
N VAL A 470 2.11 18.91 13.19
CA VAL A 470 1.15 18.20 14.04
C VAL A 470 -0.18 18.94 13.98
N ILE A 471 -1.26 18.20 13.77
CA ILE A 471 -2.62 18.72 13.76
C ILE A 471 -3.38 17.99 14.88
N GLU A 472 -3.74 18.75 15.91
CA GLU A 472 -4.55 18.25 17.03
C GLU A 472 -6.04 18.37 16.71
N PRO A 473 -6.87 17.44 17.23
CA PRO A 473 -8.32 17.57 17.13
C PRO A 473 -8.83 18.85 17.74
N ASP A 474 -9.62 19.63 17.01
CA ASP A 474 -10.25 20.84 17.53
C ASP A 474 -11.41 20.48 18.46
N ALA A 475 -11.17 20.61 19.76
CA ALA A 475 -12.16 20.33 20.79
C ALA A 475 -13.37 21.29 20.75
N ALA A 476 -13.18 22.53 20.29
CA ALA A 476 -14.24 23.54 20.24
C ALA A 476 -15.30 23.20 19.18
N HIS A 477 -14.88 22.66 18.04
CA HIS A 477 -15.76 22.33 16.92
C HIS A 477 -16.08 20.82 16.81
N ARG A 478 -15.68 20.02 17.78
CA ARG A 478 -15.88 18.56 17.75
C ARG A 478 -17.35 18.17 17.54
N ALA A 479 -18.26 18.85 18.20
CA ALA A 479 -19.69 18.57 18.09
C ALA A 479 -20.21 18.84 16.67
N GLU A 480 -19.72 19.88 16.00
CA GLU A 480 -20.09 20.24 14.63
C GLU A 480 -19.56 19.18 13.62
N TYR A 481 -18.30 18.76 13.76
CA TYR A 481 -17.72 17.68 12.94
C TYR A 481 -18.50 16.36 13.10
N GLN A 482 -18.84 15.98 14.34
CA GLN A 482 -19.63 14.78 14.60
C GLN A 482 -21.04 14.85 14.02
N ALA A 483 -21.69 16.02 14.11
CA ALA A 483 -23.01 16.23 13.53
C ALA A 483 -22.99 16.16 11.99
N ALA A 484 -21.97 16.76 11.35
CA ALA A 484 -21.79 16.69 9.90
C ALA A 484 -21.54 15.24 9.44
N TYR A 485 -20.68 14.52 10.14
CA TYR A 485 -20.40 13.11 9.84
C TYR A 485 -21.62 12.22 10.03
N ALA A 486 -22.41 12.43 11.10
CA ALA A 486 -23.66 11.71 11.32
C ALA A 486 -24.68 11.94 10.18
N ALA A 487 -24.83 13.19 9.73
CA ALA A 487 -25.69 13.55 8.60
C ALA A 487 -25.23 12.86 7.29
N TRP A 488 -23.90 12.81 7.07
CA TRP A 488 -23.33 12.09 5.93
C TRP A 488 -23.61 10.58 5.99
N LYS A 489 -23.48 9.95 7.16
CA LYS A 489 -23.82 8.52 7.34
C LYS A 489 -25.29 8.23 7.07
N GLU A 490 -26.20 9.10 7.50
CA GLU A 490 -27.62 8.97 7.19
C GLU A 490 -27.89 9.11 5.68
N THR A 491 -27.14 9.98 5.00
CA THR A 491 -27.20 10.10 3.54
C THR A 491 -26.67 8.85 2.86
N LEU A 492 -25.51 8.32 3.32
CA LEU A 492 -24.93 7.08 2.79
C LEU A 492 -25.92 5.91 2.91
N LYS A 493 -26.56 5.73 4.07
CA LYS A 493 -27.55 4.65 4.29
C LYS A 493 -28.71 4.66 3.28
N LYS A 494 -29.09 5.83 2.77
CA LYS A 494 -30.16 5.95 1.76
C LYS A 494 -29.68 5.58 0.35
N ASN A 495 -28.39 5.51 0.13
CA ASN A 495 -27.77 5.22 -1.17
C ASN A 495 -27.26 3.77 -1.27
N ILE A 496 -27.18 3.03 -0.16
CA ILE A 496 -26.81 1.60 -0.09
C ILE A 496 -28.07 0.73 -0.12
#